data_f4ef84374b26aa9eb67e945da6414155
#
_entry.id   f4ef84374b26aa9eb67e945da6414155
#
_cell.length_a   1.000
_cell.length_b   1.000
_cell.length_c   1.000
_cell.angle_alpha   90.00
_cell.angle_beta   90.00
_cell.angle_gamma   90.00
#
_symmetry.space_group_name_H-M   'P 1'
#
loop_
_entity.id
_entity.type
_entity.pdbx_description
1 polymer ?
#
loop_
_entity_poly.entity_id
_entity_poly.type
_entity_poly.pdbx_seq_one_letter_code
_entity_poly.pdbx_strand_id
1 'polypeptide(L)'
;MQTGWRVGTLFNIPLFIDNSWFFIVLLITFLRGSDPSRIELVGPAGAWATGFLYALLLFSSVLLHELGHSLVAKAQGIKVNSIKLFLFGGIASIERESKTPGEAFQVAIAGPAVSIALFVLFTLLGRLDGLPQIANIIIGEVAIVNLILALFNLIPGLPLDGGQIFKAAVWKATKSRTTGVRWAAKAGQFVGWGGISLGLISFFASGSFFGLWPALIGLFILRNAGAYNRMNTLQEGLTKLKTSDAAIRDFRVLDANMSLRQFADEYLLEDKTSSPVYFASSDGRYRGMVTIEDLRQVERSEWEHRTLHSIARPLLEIPHISETKPLTDAIRLLEEKQLARLTVLTPADAVAGTLDRGDIVRALAKQLNFPITEAIIQKIKQEGAYPAGLQLGAIVQAIEKA
;
A
#
# COMPACT_ATOMS: atom_id res chain seq x y z
N MET A 1 -2.63 -4.57 -12.33
CA MET A 1 -3.19 -4.15 -13.64
C MET A 1 -4.01 -2.90 -13.42
N GLN A 2 -3.78 -1.81 -14.18
CA GLN A 2 -4.61 -0.61 -14.11
C GLN A 2 -5.96 -0.93 -14.77
N THR A 3 -6.99 -1.14 -13.96
CA THR A 3 -8.35 -1.33 -14.44
C THR A 3 -8.97 0.04 -14.72
N GLY A 4 -9.35 0.32 -15.97
CA GLY A 4 -10.01 1.57 -16.38
C GLY A 4 -9.68 1.95 -17.82
N TRP A 5 -10.52 2.84 -18.39
CA TRP A 5 -10.39 3.35 -19.76
C TRP A 5 -9.42 4.53 -19.78
N ARG A 6 -8.36 4.45 -20.58
CA ARG A 6 -7.48 5.59 -20.80
C ARG A 6 -8.16 6.59 -21.75
N VAL A 7 -8.42 7.81 -21.25
CA VAL A 7 -9.12 8.86 -22.02
C VAL A 7 -8.19 9.94 -22.55
N GLY A 8 -6.95 9.98 -22.11
CA GLY A 8 -5.98 10.97 -22.59
C GLY A 8 -4.77 11.15 -21.67
N THR A 9 -4.09 12.26 -21.86
CA THR A 9 -2.97 12.72 -21.02
C THR A 9 -3.08 14.23 -20.79
N LEU A 10 -2.92 14.67 -19.52
CA LEU A 10 -2.83 16.07 -19.15
C LEU A 10 -1.47 16.33 -18.49
N PHE A 11 -0.71 17.30 -19.00
CA PHE A 11 0.65 17.61 -18.50
C PHE A 11 1.57 16.38 -18.41
N ASN A 12 1.49 15.48 -19.40
CA ASN A 12 2.18 14.18 -19.42
C ASN A 12 1.77 13.21 -18.29
N ILE A 13 0.59 13.40 -17.69
CA ILE A 13 0.00 12.49 -16.70
C ILE A 13 -1.13 11.74 -17.38
N PRO A 14 -1.07 10.40 -17.48
CA PRO A 14 -2.16 9.59 -18.06
C PRO A 14 -3.43 9.71 -17.23
N LEU A 15 -4.57 9.93 -17.91
CA LEU A 15 -5.88 10.02 -17.31
C LEU A 15 -6.68 8.75 -17.60
N PHE A 16 -7.25 8.16 -16.54
CA PHE A 16 -8.09 6.96 -16.60
C PHE A 16 -9.47 7.24 -16.01
N ILE A 17 -10.48 6.58 -16.59
CA ILE A 17 -11.86 6.57 -16.09
C ILE A 17 -12.22 5.14 -15.72
N ASP A 18 -12.72 4.96 -14.49
CA ASP A 18 -13.24 3.68 -14.00
C ASP A 18 -14.67 3.45 -14.49
N ASN A 19 -15.09 2.18 -14.61
CA ASN A 19 -16.47 1.85 -15.00
C ASN A 19 -17.51 2.46 -14.04
N SER A 20 -17.18 2.60 -12.76
CA SER A 20 -18.07 3.22 -11.76
C SER A 20 -18.35 4.71 -12.01
N TRP A 21 -17.46 5.40 -12.73
CA TRP A 21 -17.65 6.79 -13.11
C TRP A 21 -18.85 6.98 -14.06
N PHE A 22 -19.02 6.09 -15.02
CA PHE A 22 -20.18 6.16 -15.94
C PHE A 22 -21.50 6.01 -15.20
N PHE A 23 -21.54 5.12 -14.19
CA PHE A 23 -22.71 4.95 -13.34
C PHE A 23 -23.07 6.24 -12.59
N ILE A 24 -22.09 6.90 -11.95
CA ILE A 24 -22.40 8.11 -11.17
C ILE A 24 -22.74 9.31 -12.06
N VAL A 25 -22.10 9.46 -13.23
CA VAL A 25 -22.47 10.49 -14.20
C VAL A 25 -23.91 10.31 -14.65
N LEU A 26 -24.31 9.06 -14.98
CA LEU A 26 -25.67 8.75 -15.37
C LEU A 26 -26.66 9.01 -14.22
N LEU A 27 -26.32 8.63 -13.01
CA LEU A 27 -27.14 8.88 -11.81
C LEU A 27 -27.34 10.38 -11.55
N ILE A 28 -26.27 11.16 -11.60
CA ILE A 28 -26.35 12.63 -11.41
C ILE A 28 -27.17 13.25 -12.54
N THR A 29 -26.95 12.84 -13.77
CA THR A 29 -27.73 13.30 -14.93
C THR A 29 -29.22 12.98 -14.77
N PHE A 30 -29.55 11.78 -14.29
CA PHE A 30 -30.92 11.37 -14.01
C PHE A 30 -31.56 12.23 -12.91
N LEU A 31 -30.88 12.38 -11.77
CA LEU A 31 -31.40 13.17 -10.63
C LEU A 31 -31.62 14.62 -11.02
N ARG A 32 -30.72 15.22 -11.79
CA ARG A 32 -30.81 16.62 -12.23
C ARG A 32 -31.76 16.81 -13.41
N GLY A 33 -31.80 15.85 -14.32
CA GLY A 33 -32.69 15.87 -15.51
C GLY A 33 -34.16 15.62 -15.16
N SER A 34 -34.42 14.96 -14.03
CA SER A 34 -35.77 14.71 -13.52
C SER A 34 -36.26 15.80 -12.54
N ASP A 35 -35.46 16.85 -12.29
CA ASP A 35 -35.84 17.94 -11.41
C ASP A 35 -36.95 18.80 -12.04
N PRO A 36 -38.17 18.86 -11.43
CA PRO A 36 -39.29 19.60 -11.96
C PRO A 36 -38.97 21.08 -12.24
N SER A 37 -38.18 21.73 -11.37
CA SER A 37 -37.82 23.13 -11.53
C SER A 37 -36.96 23.38 -12.78
N ARG A 38 -36.09 22.43 -13.14
CA ARG A 38 -35.30 22.50 -14.37
C ARG A 38 -36.17 22.22 -15.64
N ILE A 39 -37.07 21.26 -15.51
CA ILE A 39 -38.00 20.93 -16.61
C ILE A 39 -38.91 22.13 -16.94
N GLU A 40 -39.40 22.82 -15.91
CA GLU A 40 -40.19 24.04 -16.08
C GLU A 40 -39.40 25.16 -16.77
N LEU A 41 -38.11 25.30 -16.40
CA LEU A 41 -37.26 26.40 -16.89
C LEU A 41 -36.74 26.20 -18.33
N VAL A 42 -36.37 24.98 -18.73
CA VAL A 42 -35.69 24.69 -20.00
C VAL A 42 -36.30 23.54 -20.81
N GLY A 43 -37.42 23.04 -20.36
CA GLY A 43 -38.08 21.86 -20.94
C GLY A 43 -37.38 20.53 -20.58
N PRO A 44 -38.03 19.38 -20.88
CA PRO A 44 -37.47 18.08 -20.51
C PRO A 44 -36.09 17.81 -21.13
N ALA A 45 -35.90 18.04 -22.42
CA ALA A 45 -34.61 17.81 -23.11
C ALA A 45 -33.53 18.74 -22.56
N GLY A 46 -33.85 20.00 -22.29
CA GLY A 46 -32.94 20.97 -21.68
C GLY A 46 -32.53 20.56 -20.25
N ALA A 47 -33.45 20.04 -19.42
CA ALA A 47 -33.17 19.56 -18.08
C ALA A 47 -32.18 18.39 -18.08
N TRP A 48 -32.32 17.42 -19.00
CA TRP A 48 -31.36 16.32 -19.15
C TRP A 48 -29.98 16.80 -19.65
N ALA A 49 -29.98 17.70 -20.66
CA ALA A 49 -28.70 18.27 -21.17
C ALA A 49 -27.94 19.03 -20.09
N THR A 50 -28.63 19.86 -19.31
CA THR A 50 -28.02 20.64 -18.21
C THR A 50 -27.62 19.77 -17.03
N GLY A 51 -28.36 18.69 -16.75
CA GLY A 51 -27.97 17.68 -15.77
C GLY A 51 -26.69 16.95 -16.12
N PHE A 52 -26.54 16.57 -17.40
CA PHE A 52 -25.31 15.97 -17.93
C PHE A 52 -24.14 16.96 -17.89
N LEU A 53 -24.34 18.19 -18.33
CA LEU A 53 -23.34 19.25 -18.26
C LEU A 53 -22.86 19.48 -16.83
N TYR A 54 -23.77 19.54 -15.85
CA TYR A 54 -23.43 19.64 -14.45
C TYR A 54 -22.56 18.49 -13.97
N ALA A 55 -22.90 17.23 -14.32
CA ALA A 55 -22.10 16.07 -13.97
C ALA A 55 -20.67 16.16 -14.55
N LEU A 56 -20.53 16.60 -15.81
CA LEU A 56 -19.21 16.80 -16.42
C LEU A 56 -18.41 17.91 -15.72
N LEU A 57 -19.03 19.04 -15.36
CA LEU A 57 -18.38 20.14 -14.67
C LEU A 57 -17.93 19.73 -13.25
N LEU A 58 -18.76 18.94 -12.55
CA LEU A 58 -18.40 18.37 -11.25
C LEU A 58 -17.14 17.50 -11.35
N PHE A 59 -17.10 16.55 -12.29
CA PHE A 59 -15.92 15.71 -12.47
C PHE A 59 -14.71 16.45 -13.02
N SER A 60 -14.93 17.51 -13.80
CA SER A 60 -13.85 18.43 -14.21
C SER A 60 -13.26 19.15 -13.00
N SER A 61 -14.09 19.57 -12.05
CA SER A 61 -13.63 20.17 -10.79
C SER A 61 -12.81 19.20 -9.96
N VAL A 62 -13.28 17.95 -9.83
CA VAL A 62 -12.53 16.86 -9.17
C VAL A 62 -11.19 16.60 -9.87
N LEU A 63 -11.19 16.54 -11.19
CA LEU A 63 -9.96 16.35 -11.98
C LEU A 63 -8.96 17.49 -11.76
N LEU A 64 -9.43 18.74 -11.74
CA LEU A 64 -8.58 19.90 -11.49
C LEU A 64 -8.02 19.91 -10.06
N HIS A 65 -8.81 19.47 -9.08
CA HIS A 65 -8.35 19.25 -7.72
C HIS A 65 -7.19 18.24 -7.67
N GLU A 66 -7.35 17.03 -8.25
CA GLU A 66 -6.29 16.01 -8.33
C GLU A 66 -5.08 16.47 -9.13
N LEU A 67 -5.33 17.28 -10.16
CA LEU A 67 -4.27 17.88 -10.96
C LEU A 67 -3.44 18.88 -10.13
N GLY A 68 -4.08 19.62 -9.22
CA GLY A 68 -3.38 20.48 -8.26
C GLY A 68 -2.32 19.73 -7.47
N HIS A 69 -2.69 18.63 -6.81
CA HIS A 69 -1.75 17.75 -6.10
C HIS A 69 -0.66 17.21 -7.02
N SER A 70 -1.06 16.74 -8.20
CA SER A 70 -0.18 16.11 -9.16
C SER A 70 0.89 17.05 -9.71
N LEU A 71 0.53 18.30 -10.01
CA LEU A 71 1.45 19.29 -10.54
C LEU A 71 2.46 19.75 -9.49
N VAL A 72 2.04 19.93 -8.23
CA VAL A 72 2.95 20.27 -7.14
C VAL A 72 3.90 19.10 -6.84
N ALA A 73 3.41 17.84 -6.80
CA ALA A 73 4.27 16.66 -6.65
C ALA A 73 5.30 16.58 -7.80
N LYS A 74 4.85 16.80 -9.04
CA LYS A 74 5.73 16.81 -10.22
C LYS A 74 6.80 17.92 -10.16
N ALA A 75 6.44 19.11 -9.67
CA ALA A 75 7.39 20.22 -9.47
C ALA A 75 8.46 19.87 -8.42
N GLN A 76 8.15 18.98 -7.46
CA GLN A 76 9.10 18.42 -6.48
C GLN A 76 9.94 17.25 -7.04
N GLY A 77 9.85 16.97 -8.34
CA GLY A 77 10.57 15.86 -8.98
C GLY A 77 10.00 14.47 -8.65
N ILE A 78 8.74 14.41 -8.18
CA ILE A 78 8.05 13.15 -7.91
C ILE A 78 7.25 12.76 -9.15
N LYS A 79 7.43 11.54 -9.62
CA LYS A 79 6.70 11.03 -10.78
C LYS A 79 5.24 10.74 -10.41
N VAL A 80 4.33 11.23 -11.23
CA VAL A 80 2.90 10.93 -11.15
C VAL A 80 2.57 9.95 -12.28
N ASN A 81 2.16 8.74 -11.91
CA ASN A 81 1.94 7.65 -12.86
C ASN A 81 0.61 7.79 -13.60
N SER A 82 -0.44 8.27 -12.92
CA SER A 82 -1.77 8.46 -13.51
C SER A 82 -2.69 9.22 -12.56
N ILE A 83 -3.75 9.80 -13.13
CA ILE A 83 -4.95 10.24 -12.39
C ILE A 83 -6.11 9.33 -12.84
N LYS A 84 -6.87 8.78 -11.90
CA LYS A 84 -8.02 7.93 -12.16
C LYS A 84 -9.27 8.53 -11.53
N LEU A 85 -10.32 8.74 -12.35
CA LEU A 85 -11.64 9.15 -11.90
C LEU A 85 -12.54 7.93 -11.67
N PHE A 86 -13.30 7.92 -10.58
CA PHE A 86 -14.19 6.83 -10.18
C PHE A 86 -15.40 7.38 -9.40
N LEU A 87 -16.27 6.49 -8.92
CA LEU A 87 -17.54 6.83 -8.25
C LEU A 87 -17.39 7.90 -7.14
N PHE A 88 -16.36 7.80 -6.31
CA PHE A 88 -16.19 8.67 -5.13
C PHE A 88 -15.26 9.87 -5.37
N GLY A 89 -14.83 10.12 -6.61
CA GLY A 89 -13.96 11.24 -6.92
C GLY A 89 -12.79 10.90 -7.83
N GLY A 90 -11.57 11.40 -7.50
CA GLY A 90 -10.33 11.15 -8.20
C GLY A 90 -9.29 10.52 -7.28
N ILE A 91 -8.30 9.86 -7.87
CA ILE A 91 -7.09 9.38 -7.19
C ILE A 91 -5.90 9.62 -8.09
N ALA A 92 -4.92 10.39 -7.61
CA ALA A 92 -3.62 10.52 -8.23
C ALA A 92 -2.68 9.41 -7.74
N SER A 93 -2.12 8.63 -8.67
CA SER A 93 -1.10 7.62 -8.38
C SER A 93 0.28 8.26 -8.38
N ILE A 94 0.73 8.72 -7.22
CA ILE A 94 2.04 9.36 -7.01
C ILE A 94 3.03 8.25 -6.63
N GLU A 95 4.21 8.20 -7.28
CA GLU A 95 5.15 7.08 -7.16
C GLU A 95 5.79 6.97 -5.78
N ARG A 96 6.04 8.11 -5.13
CA ARG A 96 6.65 8.19 -3.79
C ARG A 96 6.08 9.36 -3.01
N GLU A 97 6.18 9.30 -1.70
CA GLU A 97 5.83 10.45 -0.86
C GLU A 97 6.93 11.53 -0.89
N SER A 98 6.54 12.77 -0.52
CA SER A 98 7.47 13.90 -0.39
C SER A 98 8.54 13.63 0.68
N LYS A 99 9.75 14.13 0.46
CA LYS A 99 10.91 13.87 1.34
C LYS A 99 10.90 14.70 2.62
N THR A 100 10.24 15.84 2.60
CA THR A 100 10.18 16.76 3.75
C THR A 100 8.75 17.07 4.15
N PRO A 101 8.48 17.42 5.42
CA PRO A 101 7.14 17.79 5.85
C PRO A 101 6.61 19.04 5.14
N GLY A 102 7.49 19.97 4.72
CA GLY A 102 7.11 21.16 3.95
C GLY A 102 6.61 20.81 2.56
N GLU A 103 7.31 19.93 1.86
CA GLU A 103 6.90 19.41 0.55
C GLU A 103 5.57 18.64 0.65
N ALA A 104 5.42 17.77 1.68
CA ALA A 104 4.19 17.04 1.91
C ALA A 104 3.00 17.96 2.15
N PHE A 105 3.20 19.04 2.91
CA PHE A 105 2.18 20.08 3.11
C PHE A 105 1.79 20.75 1.80
N GLN A 106 2.77 21.17 0.96
CA GLN A 106 2.51 21.82 -0.31
C GLN A 106 1.68 20.93 -1.25
N VAL A 107 2.03 19.66 -1.35
CA VAL A 107 1.23 18.72 -2.15
C VAL A 107 -0.18 18.61 -1.58
N ALA A 108 -0.33 18.44 -0.27
CA ALA A 108 -1.62 18.22 0.36
C ALA A 108 -2.57 19.42 0.24
N ILE A 109 -2.08 20.66 0.35
CA ILE A 109 -2.91 21.87 0.26
C ILE A 109 -3.29 22.23 -1.18
N ALA A 110 -2.57 21.72 -2.19
CA ALA A 110 -2.72 22.13 -3.58
C ALA A 110 -4.11 21.82 -4.15
N GLY A 111 -4.68 20.63 -3.88
CA GLY A 111 -6.03 20.28 -4.29
C GLY A 111 -7.10 21.20 -3.70
N PRO A 112 -7.19 21.32 -2.36
CA PRO A 112 -8.09 22.27 -1.72
C PRO A 112 -7.93 23.71 -2.22
N ALA A 113 -6.71 24.18 -2.46
CA ALA A 113 -6.46 25.51 -2.99
C ALA A 113 -7.05 25.70 -4.40
N VAL A 114 -6.93 24.70 -5.28
CA VAL A 114 -7.57 24.72 -6.60
C VAL A 114 -9.09 24.76 -6.46
N SER A 115 -9.68 23.95 -5.58
CA SER A 115 -11.14 23.95 -5.37
C SER A 115 -11.64 25.30 -4.81
N ILE A 116 -10.90 25.92 -3.91
CA ILE A 116 -11.23 27.28 -3.42
C ILE A 116 -11.12 28.30 -4.55
N ALA A 117 -10.09 28.22 -5.38
CA ALA A 117 -9.94 29.11 -6.55
C ALA A 117 -11.10 28.94 -7.54
N LEU A 118 -11.53 27.72 -7.81
CA LEU A 118 -12.70 27.43 -8.65
C LEU A 118 -14.01 27.95 -8.01
N PHE A 119 -14.20 27.77 -6.71
CA PHE A 119 -15.33 28.36 -6.00
C PHE A 119 -15.39 29.89 -6.18
N VAL A 120 -14.27 30.58 -5.97
CA VAL A 120 -14.19 32.04 -6.13
C VAL A 120 -14.47 32.42 -7.59
N LEU A 121 -13.85 31.73 -8.55
CA LEU A 121 -14.03 31.97 -9.99
C LEU A 121 -15.49 31.83 -10.40
N PHE A 122 -16.15 30.72 -10.06
CA PHE A 122 -17.55 30.48 -10.42
C PHE A 122 -18.49 31.44 -9.70
N THR A 123 -18.20 31.82 -8.45
CA THR A 123 -18.98 32.83 -7.71
C THR A 123 -18.89 34.20 -8.39
N LEU A 124 -17.72 34.60 -8.89
CA LEU A 124 -17.55 35.84 -9.64
C LEU A 124 -18.23 35.79 -11.00
N LEU A 125 -18.13 34.66 -11.72
CA LEU A 125 -18.83 34.46 -13.00
C LEU A 125 -20.34 34.54 -12.86
N GLY A 126 -20.90 34.00 -11.77
CA GLY A 126 -22.35 34.08 -11.48
C GLY A 126 -22.87 35.50 -11.16
N ARG A 127 -21.98 36.47 -10.99
CA ARG A 127 -22.35 37.90 -10.79
C ARG A 127 -22.42 38.69 -12.09
N LEU A 128 -22.07 38.08 -13.24
CA LEU A 128 -22.12 38.73 -14.51
C LEU A 128 -23.58 38.93 -14.95
N ASP A 129 -23.92 40.15 -15.36
CA ASP A 129 -25.24 40.49 -15.89
C ASP A 129 -25.46 39.81 -17.26
N GLY A 130 -26.72 39.49 -17.56
CA GLY A 130 -27.12 38.97 -18.86
C GLY A 130 -26.97 37.44 -19.05
N LEU A 131 -26.54 36.70 -18.04
CA LEU A 131 -26.52 35.24 -18.11
C LEU A 131 -27.93 34.65 -18.06
N PRO A 132 -28.24 33.63 -18.89
CA PRO A 132 -29.47 32.86 -18.75
C PRO A 132 -29.63 32.31 -17.33
N GLN A 133 -30.87 32.28 -16.82
CA GLN A 133 -31.16 31.80 -15.46
C GLN A 133 -30.60 30.40 -15.18
N ILE A 134 -30.72 29.48 -16.15
CA ILE A 134 -30.17 28.12 -16.03
C ILE A 134 -28.64 28.10 -15.93
N ALA A 135 -27.95 28.98 -16.63
CA ALA A 135 -26.49 29.12 -16.54
C ALA A 135 -26.06 29.58 -15.15
N ASN A 136 -26.75 30.58 -14.57
CA ASN A 136 -26.52 31.04 -13.21
C ASN A 136 -26.74 29.95 -12.17
N ILE A 137 -27.79 29.12 -12.33
CA ILE A 137 -28.03 27.98 -11.46
C ILE A 137 -26.87 26.99 -11.50
N ILE A 138 -26.44 26.58 -12.71
CA ILE A 138 -25.33 25.63 -12.87
C ILE A 138 -24.02 26.18 -12.30
N ILE A 139 -23.70 27.44 -12.60
CA ILE A 139 -22.51 28.12 -12.09
C ILE A 139 -22.52 28.16 -10.55
N GLY A 140 -23.65 28.52 -9.95
CA GLY A 140 -23.83 28.54 -8.49
C GLY A 140 -23.67 27.13 -7.88
N GLU A 141 -24.27 26.11 -8.48
CA GLU A 141 -24.14 24.73 -8.02
C GLU A 141 -22.69 24.24 -8.10
N VAL A 142 -21.97 24.51 -9.18
CA VAL A 142 -20.54 24.13 -9.34
C VAL A 142 -19.67 24.90 -8.35
N ALA A 143 -19.96 26.18 -8.10
CA ALA A 143 -19.28 26.96 -7.05
C ALA A 143 -19.43 26.29 -5.68
N ILE A 144 -20.66 26.00 -5.26
CA ILE A 144 -20.95 25.39 -3.96
C ILE A 144 -20.27 24.00 -3.84
N VAL A 145 -20.31 23.18 -4.91
CA VAL A 145 -19.64 21.86 -4.91
C VAL A 145 -18.13 22.01 -4.70
N ASN A 146 -17.48 22.98 -5.34
CA ASN A 146 -16.06 23.22 -5.14
C ASN A 146 -15.74 23.67 -3.71
N LEU A 147 -16.60 24.49 -3.10
CA LEU A 147 -16.46 24.87 -1.70
C LEU A 147 -16.61 23.66 -0.76
N ILE A 148 -17.63 22.82 -0.99
CA ILE A 148 -17.84 21.60 -0.21
C ILE A 148 -16.64 20.65 -0.38
N LEU A 149 -16.14 20.45 -1.62
CA LEU A 149 -14.99 19.62 -1.92
C LEU A 149 -13.75 20.10 -1.16
N ALA A 150 -13.49 21.41 -1.14
CA ALA A 150 -12.39 22.00 -0.40
C ALA A 150 -12.53 21.81 1.11
N LEU A 151 -13.67 22.18 1.68
CA LEU A 151 -13.91 22.11 3.13
C LEU A 151 -13.90 20.66 3.63
N PHE A 152 -14.52 19.74 2.88
CA PHE A 152 -14.53 18.33 3.22
C PHE A 152 -13.12 17.75 3.21
N ASN A 153 -12.33 18.04 2.15
CA ASN A 153 -10.95 17.56 2.07
C ASN A 153 -10.02 18.22 3.10
N LEU A 154 -10.35 19.39 3.66
CA LEU A 154 -9.58 20.03 4.74
C LEU A 154 -9.86 19.46 6.14
N ILE A 155 -10.81 18.53 6.29
CA ILE A 155 -11.06 17.86 7.58
C ILE A 155 -9.78 17.12 8.01
N PRO A 156 -9.28 17.35 9.26
CA PRO A 156 -8.00 16.81 9.72
C PRO A 156 -8.08 15.31 10.03
N GLY A 157 -8.00 14.45 9.03
CA GLY A 157 -8.03 13.00 9.21
C GLY A 157 -7.75 12.25 7.92
N LEU A 158 -6.84 11.26 7.95
CA LEU A 158 -6.64 10.39 6.79
C LEU A 158 -7.93 9.61 6.48
N PRO A 159 -8.27 9.40 5.20
CA PRO A 159 -7.42 9.61 4.01
C PRO A 159 -7.51 11.00 3.36
N LEU A 160 -8.20 11.97 3.95
CA LEU A 160 -8.45 13.29 3.39
C LEU A 160 -7.18 14.15 3.33
N ASP A 161 -7.17 15.19 2.50
CA ASP A 161 -6.01 16.11 2.35
C ASP A 161 -5.67 16.83 3.64
N GLY A 162 -6.67 17.25 4.42
CA GLY A 162 -6.50 17.79 5.76
C GLY A 162 -5.80 16.83 6.71
N GLY A 163 -6.01 15.52 6.52
CA GLY A 163 -5.26 14.48 7.21
C GLY A 163 -3.78 14.44 6.78
N GLN A 164 -3.49 14.65 5.49
CA GLN A 164 -2.12 14.76 4.99
C GLN A 164 -1.44 16.05 5.48
N ILE A 165 -2.18 17.17 5.52
CA ILE A 165 -1.74 18.43 6.12
C ILE A 165 -1.42 18.24 7.60
N PHE A 166 -2.31 17.60 8.34
CA PHE A 166 -2.11 17.30 9.76
C PHE A 166 -0.92 16.36 9.99
N LYS A 167 -0.78 15.31 9.15
CA LYS A 167 0.41 14.44 9.12
C LYS A 167 1.69 15.27 8.96
N ALA A 168 1.74 16.17 7.99
CA ALA A 168 2.90 17.01 7.71
C ALA A 168 3.23 17.94 8.91
N ALA A 169 2.22 18.53 9.55
CA ALA A 169 2.38 19.38 10.72
C ALA A 169 2.97 18.61 11.91
N VAL A 170 2.39 17.44 12.23
CA VAL A 170 2.90 16.57 13.32
C VAL A 170 4.31 16.06 12.99
N TRP A 171 4.58 15.67 11.73
CA TRP A 171 5.91 15.26 11.29
C TRP A 171 6.92 16.39 11.48
N LYS A 172 6.60 17.62 11.10
CA LYS A 172 7.47 18.78 11.30
C LYS A 172 7.78 19.01 12.80
N ALA A 173 6.77 18.88 13.66
CA ALA A 173 6.91 19.09 15.11
C ALA A 173 7.70 17.98 15.80
N THR A 174 7.44 16.70 15.44
CA THR A 174 8.04 15.53 16.11
C THR A 174 9.30 15.01 15.41
N LYS A 175 9.64 15.53 14.24
CA LYS A 175 10.70 15.01 13.34
C LYS A 175 10.50 13.55 12.94
N SER A 176 9.30 12.99 13.15
CA SER A 176 8.96 11.60 12.88
C SER A 176 7.73 11.51 11.95
N ARG A 177 7.95 11.02 10.72
CA ARG A 177 6.89 10.78 9.74
C ARG A 177 5.89 9.73 10.24
N THR A 178 6.38 8.64 10.84
CA THR A 178 5.54 7.56 11.37
C THR A 178 4.61 8.05 12.48
N THR A 179 5.10 8.94 13.34
CA THR A 179 4.27 9.63 14.35
C THR A 179 3.19 10.49 13.69
N GLY A 180 3.54 11.23 12.63
CA GLY A 180 2.60 12.02 11.85
C GLY A 180 1.48 11.17 11.25
N VAL A 181 1.81 10.06 10.61
CA VAL A 181 0.83 9.11 10.05
C VAL A 181 -0.08 8.56 11.14
N ARG A 182 0.48 8.15 12.29
CA ARG A 182 -0.28 7.59 13.42
C ARG A 182 -1.33 8.57 13.95
N TRP A 183 -0.95 9.82 14.17
CA TRP A 183 -1.87 10.85 14.65
C TRP A 183 -2.93 11.22 13.62
N ALA A 184 -2.56 11.37 12.36
CA ALA A 184 -3.50 11.66 11.29
C ALA A 184 -4.49 10.50 11.03
N ALA A 185 -4.04 9.24 11.17
CA ALA A 185 -4.91 8.08 11.11
C ALA A 185 -5.90 8.03 12.30
N LYS A 186 -5.44 8.32 13.53
CA LYS A 186 -6.33 8.42 14.70
C LYS A 186 -7.38 9.52 14.52
N ALA A 187 -6.98 10.69 14.04
CA ALA A 187 -7.91 11.78 13.73
C ALA A 187 -8.94 11.34 12.67
N GLY A 188 -8.51 10.65 11.61
CA GLY A 188 -9.41 10.08 10.61
C GLY A 188 -10.37 9.04 11.19
N GLN A 189 -9.92 8.19 12.11
CA GLN A 189 -10.81 7.25 12.81
C GLN A 189 -11.85 7.99 13.66
N PHE A 190 -11.47 9.06 14.36
CA PHE A 190 -12.40 9.89 15.14
C PHE A 190 -13.44 10.54 14.23
N VAL A 191 -13.02 11.14 13.10
CA VAL A 191 -13.93 11.69 12.09
C VAL A 191 -14.86 10.62 11.52
N GLY A 192 -14.33 9.43 11.24
CA GLY A 192 -15.11 8.29 10.75
C GLY A 192 -16.21 7.86 11.72
N TRP A 193 -15.90 7.73 13.00
CA TRP A 193 -16.89 7.44 14.03
C TRP A 193 -17.92 8.56 14.18
N GLY A 194 -17.48 9.83 14.11
CA GLY A 194 -18.37 10.99 14.10
C GLY A 194 -19.36 10.93 12.92
N GLY A 195 -18.88 10.63 11.72
CA GLY A 195 -19.72 10.46 10.53
C GLY A 195 -20.75 9.33 10.68
N ILE A 196 -20.33 8.18 11.23
CA ILE A 196 -21.24 7.05 11.49
C ILE A 196 -22.34 7.46 12.49
N SER A 197 -21.94 8.10 13.59
CA SER A 197 -22.89 8.54 14.62
C SER A 197 -23.89 9.57 14.07
N LEU A 198 -23.41 10.59 13.35
CA LEU A 198 -24.25 11.60 12.72
C LEU A 198 -25.23 11.00 11.70
N GLY A 199 -24.76 10.06 10.89
CA GLY A 199 -25.60 9.39 9.91
C GLY A 199 -26.70 8.55 10.54
N LEU A 200 -26.39 7.81 11.61
CA LEU A 200 -27.40 7.05 12.35
C LEU A 200 -28.42 7.97 13.04
N ILE A 201 -27.96 9.05 13.70
CA ILE A 201 -28.85 10.04 14.31
C ILE A 201 -29.77 10.65 13.25
N SER A 202 -29.23 11.06 12.10
CA SER A 202 -30.01 11.63 11.00
C SER A 202 -31.05 10.65 10.45
N PHE A 203 -30.69 9.38 10.29
CA PHE A 203 -31.61 8.34 9.84
C PHE A 203 -32.78 8.14 10.81
N PHE A 204 -32.51 7.98 12.11
CA PHE A 204 -33.57 7.79 13.10
C PHE A 204 -34.42 9.04 13.33
N ALA A 205 -33.85 10.24 13.18
CA ALA A 205 -34.58 11.49 13.33
C ALA A 205 -35.48 11.82 12.14
N SER A 206 -35.03 11.50 10.89
CA SER A 206 -35.76 11.86 9.66
C SER A 206 -36.58 10.72 9.07
N GLY A 207 -36.30 9.45 9.42
CA GLY A 207 -36.84 8.26 8.78
C GLY A 207 -36.37 8.08 7.32
N SER A 208 -35.45 8.93 6.85
CA SER A 208 -34.98 8.94 5.47
C SER A 208 -33.68 8.16 5.29
N PHE A 209 -33.64 7.27 4.30
CA PHE A 209 -32.39 6.57 3.92
C PHE A 209 -31.25 7.51 3.52
N PHE A 210 -31.55 8.72 3.06
CA PHE A 210 -30.53 9.74 2.78
C PHE A 210 -29.76 10.16 4.04
N GLY A 211 -30.37 10.03 5.23
CA GLY A 211 -29.71 10.25 6.51
C GLY A 211 -28.53 9.31 6.76
N LEU A 212 -28.47 8.15 6.12
CA LEU A 212 -27.35 7.21 6.24
C LEU A 212 -26.09 7.61 5.44
N TRP A 213 -26.18 8.60 4.55
CA TRP A 213 -25.04 9.01 3.72
C TRP A 213 -23.80 9.41 4.53
N PRO A 214 -23.89 10.23 5.59
CA PRO A 214 -22.76 10.52 6.47
C PRO A 214 -22.16 9.25 7.12
N ALA A 215 -23.00 8.25 7.46
CA ALA A 215 -22.53 7.00 8.03
C ALA A 215 -21.70 6.18 7.04
N LEU A 216 -22.12 6.13 5.77
CA LEU A 216 -21.36 5.46 4.71
C LEU A 216 -19.99 6.12 4.47
N ILE A 217 -19.97 7.46 4.42
CA ILE A 217 -18.74 8.24 4.32
C ILE A 217 -17.85 8.00 5.55
N GLY A 218 -18.42 8.04 6.75
CA GLY A 218 -17.72 7.76 8.00
C GLY A 218 -17.09 6.38 8.03
N LEU A 219 -17.81 5.35 7.56
CA LEU A 219 -17.30 3.99 7.45
C LEU A 219 -16.14 3.89 6.43
N PHE A 220 -16.25 4.59 5.29
CA PHE A 220 -15.18 4.66 4.30
C PHE A 220 -13.91 5.31 4.89
N ILE A 221 -14.05 6.44 5.59
CA ILE A 221 -12.93 7.12 6.26
C ILE A 221 -12.31 6.19 7.31
N LEU A 222 -13.13 5.56 8.16
CA LEU A 222 -12.68 4.68 9.23
C LEU A 222 -11.85 3.50 8.71
N ARG A 223 -12.31 2.84 7.63
CA ARG A 223 -11.61 1.73 7.00
C ARG A 223 -10.27 2.16 6.40
N ASN A 224 -10.25 3.27 5.69
CA ASN A 224 -9.02 3.79 5.07
C ASN A 224 -8.01 4.25 6.12
N ALA A 225 -8.44 5.01 7.13
CA ALA A 225 -7.58 5.43 8.24
C ALA A 225 -6.97 4.23 8.97
N GLY A 226 -7.75 3.15 9.18
CA GLY A 226 -7.27 1.89 9.73
C GLY A 226 -6.20 1.22 8.86
N ALA A 227 -6.38 1.23 7.54
CA ALA A 227 -5.41 0.69 6.58
C ALA A 227 -4.07 1.46 6.60
N TYR A 228 -4.12 2.80 6.62
CA TYR A 228 -2.93 3.65 6.77
C TYR A 228 -2.16 3.35 8.06
N ASN A 229 -2.86 3.26 9.19
CA ASN A 229 -2.23 2.94 10.48
C ASN A 229 -1.58 1.56 10.48
N ARG A 230 -2.25 0.54 9.91
CA ARG A 230 -1.71 -0.82 9.79
C ARG A 230 -0.45 -0.84 8.93
N MET A 231 -0.48 -0.19 7.76
CA MET A 231 0.67 -0.12 6.87
C MET A 231 1.87 0.56 7.56
N ASN A 232 1.65 1.68 8.24
CA ASN A 232 2.67 2.38 9.00
C ASN A 232 3.28 1.50 10.11
N THR A 233 2.44 0.76 10.84
CA THR A 233 2.90 -0.16 11.90
C THR A 233 3.76 -1.29 11.33
N LEU A 234 3.38 -1.86 10.18
CA LEU A 234 4.17 -2.89 9.49
C LEU A 234 5.52 -2.34 9.02
N GLN A 235 5.53 -1.15 8.39
CA GLN A 235 6.77 -0.51 7.96
C GLN A 235 7.70 -0.22 9.14
N GLU A 236 7.17 0.33 10.23
CA GLU A 236 7.95 0.60 11.46
C GLU A 236 8.49 -0.68 12.10
N GLY A 237 7.70 -1.76 12.11
CA GLY A 237 8.13 -3.07 12.61
C GLY A 237 9.28 -3.65 11.79
N LEU A 238 9.16 -3.62 10.45
CA LEU A 238 10.19 -4.14 9.54
C LEU A 238 11.51 -3.37 9.62
N THR A 239 11.47 -2.05 9.74
CA THR A 239 12.68 -1.21 9.82
C THR A 239 13.46 -1.36 11.11
N LYS A 240 12.83 -1.87 12.17
CA LYS A 240 13.48 -2.11 13.46
C LYS A 240 14.18 -3.47 13.55
N LEU A 241 13.82 -4.42 12.68
CA LEU A 241 14.33 -5.78 12.72
C LEU A 241 15.60 -5.94 11.89
N LYS A 242 16.55 -6.70 12.45
CA LYS A 242 17.73 -7.21 11.74
C LYS A 242 17.47 -8.63 11.27
N THR A 243 18.30 -9.10 10.37
CA THR A 243 18.28 -10.48 9.88
C THR A 243 18.46 -11.49 11.02
N SER A 244 19.30 -11.16 12.01
CA SER A 244 19.49 -11.99 13.24
C SER A 244 18.20 -12.21 14.03
N ASP A 245 17.26 -11.25 14.02
CA ASP A 245 16.04 -11.35 14.82
C ASP A 245 15.04 -12.35 14.24
N ALA A 246 15.19 -12.67 12.95
CA ALA A 246 14.33 -13.61 12.23
C ALA A 246 15.02 -14.94 11.90
N ALA A 247 16.36 -15.01 11.95
CA ALA A 247 17.12 -16.21 11.68
C ALA A 247 16.81 -17.32 12.69
N ILE A 248 16.61 -18.54 12.20
CA ILE A 248 16.43 -19.72 13.05
C ILE A 248 17.58 -20.71 12.87
N ARG A 249 17.88 -21.48 13.94
CA ARG A 249 18.90 -22.53 13.92
C ARG A 249 18.27 -23.89 13.54
N ASP A 250 17.59 -23.92 12.42
CA ASP A 250 16.99 -25.14 11.87
C ASP A 250 17.92 -25.73 10.79
N PHE A 251 19.11 -26.13 11.22
CA PHE A 251 20.11 -26.77 10.38
C PHE A 251 20.95 -27.78 11.21
N ARG A 252 21.58 -28.71 10.51
CA ARG A 252 22.51 -29.66 11.10
C ARG A 252 23.92 -29.45 10.57
N VAL A 253 24.91 -29.58 11.45
CA VAL A 253 26.31 -29.51 11.07
C VAL A 253 26.84 -30.93 11.12
N LEU A 254 27.41 -31.39 10.00
CA LEU A 254 27.94 -32.73 9.82
C LEU A 254 29.44 -32.68 9.57
N ASP A 255 30.15 -33.75 9.90
CA ASP A 255 31.58 -33.87 9.57
C ASP A 255 31.76 -33.92 8.04
N ALA A 256 32.57 -32.99 7.50
CA ALA A 256 32.87 -32.94 6.09
C ALA A 256 33.58 -34.18 5.57
N ASN A 257 34.23 -34.96 6.44
CA ASN A 257 34.90 -36.22 6.13
C ASN A 257 33.96 -37.43 6.13
N MET A 258 32.69 -37.28 6.59
CA MET A 258 31.69 -38.33 6.53
C MET A 258 31.49 -38.80 5.10
N SER A 259 31.42 -40.13 4.89
CA SER A 259 31.15 -40.67 3.55
C SER A 259 29.72 -40.36 3.09
N LEU A 260 29.53 -40.24 1.76
CA LEU A 260 28.21 -40.02 1.18
C LEU A 260 27.25 -41.18 1.51
N ARG A 261 27.80 -42.41 1.65
CA ARG A 261 27.04 -43.60 2.05
C ARG A 261 26.49 -43.44 3.45
N GLN A 262 27.35 -43.08 4.41
CA GLN A 262 26.92 -42.86 5.81
C GLN A 262 25.89 -41.73 5.90
N PHE A 263 26.08 -40.64 5.18
CA PHE A 263 25.09 -39.55 5.13
C PHE A 263 23.74 -40.03 4.59
N ALA A 264 23.73 -40.83 3.54
CA ALA A 264 22.51 -41.37 2.98
C ALA A 264 21.78 -42.29 3.97
N ASP A 265 22.50 -43.19 4.61
CA ASP A 265 21.91 -44.20 5.52
C ASP A 265 21.39 -43.55 6.82
N GLU A 266 22.08 -42.54 7.36
CA GLU A 266 21.69 -41.92 8.63
C GLU A 266 20.64 -40.80 8.48
N TYR A 267 20.67 -40.01 7.40
CA TYR A 267 19.90 -38.77 7.29
C TYR A 267 18.83 -38.78 6.20
N LEU A 268 18.93 -39.66 5.16
CA LEU A 268 17.88 -39.71 4.14
C LEU A 268 16.72 -40.67 4.51
N LEU A 269 16.96 -41.65 5.37
CA LEU A 269 15.96 -42.62 5.76
C LEU A 269 15.09 -42.14 6.93
N GLU A 270 15.44 -41.04 7.60
CA GLU A 270 14.60 -40.37 8.56
C GLU A 270 13.44 -39.66 7.86
N ASP A 271 12.25 -40.28 7.89
CA ASP A 271 10.99 -39.75 7.34
C ASP A 271 10.55 -38.53 8.17
N LYS A 272 11.10 -37.32 7.85
CA LYS A 272 10.74 -36.09 8.55
C LYS A 272 10.03 -35.12 7.62
N THR A 273 8.91 -34.62 8.12
CA THR A 273 8.01 -33.62 7.50
C THR A 273 8.73 -32.29 7.17
N SER A 274 9.96 -32.08 7.61
CA SER A 274 10.83 -30.96 7.23
C SER A 274 12.26 -31.47 7.05
N SER A 275 12.82 -31.36 5.84
CA SER A 275 14.23 -31.66 5.60
C SER A 275 15.10 -30.52 6.15
N PRO A 276 15.90 -30.75 7.21
CA PRO A 276 16.80 -29.73 7.72
C PRO A 276 17.86 -29.40 6.67
N VAL A 277 18.42 -28.21 6.75
CA VAL A 277 19.59 -27.82 5.93
C VAL A 277 20.83 -28.43 6.57
N TYR A 278 21.68 -29.04 5.76
CA TYR A 278 22.93 -29.65 6.21
C TYR A 278 24.13 -28.80 5.81
N PHE A 279 25.04 -28.57 6.75
CA PHE A 279 26.31 -27.91 6.52
C PHE A 279 27.46 -28.86 6.87
N ALA A 280 28.41 -29.03 5.97
CA ALA A 280 29.63 -29.79 6.20
C ALA A 280 30.65 -28.91 6.93
N SER A 281 31.29 -29.44 7.96
CA SER A 281 32.33 -28.76 8.74
C SER A 281 33.52 -29.69 8.99
N SER A 282 34.74 -29.17 8.91
CA SER A 282 35.95 -29.85 9.35
C SER A 282 36.93 -28.84 9.97
N ASP A 283 37.69 -29.27 10.96
CA ASP A 283 38.66 -28.44 11.69
C ASP A 283 38.07 -27.14 12.24
N GLY A 284 36.81 -27.20 12.74
CA GLY A 284 36.10 -26.04 13.27
C GLY A 284 35.66 -25.00 12.23
N ARG A 285 35.75 -25.31 10.93
CA ARG A 285 35.37 -24.42 9.83
C ARG A 285 34.29 -25.05 8.97
N TYR A 286 33.27 -24.23 8.61
CA TYR A 286 32.28 -24.63 7.62
C TYR A 286 32.93 -24.78 6.26
N ARG A 287 32.69 -25.92 5.58
CA ARG A 287 33.15 -26.21 4.23
C ARG A 287 32.11 -25.86 3.16
N GLY A 288 30.84 -25.93 3.54
CA GLY A 288 29.74 -25.58 2.62
C GLY A 288 28.41 -26.17 3.04
N MET A 289 27.40 -25.90 2.26
CA MET A 289 26.06 -26.48 2.36
C MET A 289 25.99 -27.76 1.52
N VAL A 290 25.30 -28.75 2.03
CA VAL A 290 25.05 -30.04 1.36
C VAL A 290 23.52 -30.18 1.20
N THR A 291 23.09 -30.53 -0.02
CA THR A 291 21.69 -30.84 -0.31
C THR A 291 21.54 -32.27 -0.77
N ILE A 292 20.30 -32.80 -0.66
CA ILE A 292 19.97 -34.12 -1.20
C ILE A 292 20.15 -34.16 -2.71
N GLU A 293 19.92 -33.05 -3.39
CA GLU A 293 20.10 -32.89 -4.82
C GLU A 293 21.57 -33.03 -5.22
N ASP A 294 22.49 -32.49 -4.43
CA ASP A 294 23.92 -32.62 -4.65
C ASP A 294 24.38 -34.09 -4.52
N LEU A 295 23.85 -34.82 -3.53
CA LEU A 295 24.09 -36.24 -3.37
C LEU A 295 23.57 -37.05 -4.57
N ARG A 296 22.38 -36.72 -5.10
CA ARG A 296 21.78 -37.44 -6.24
C ARG A 296 22.54 -37.31 -7.54
N GLN A 297 23.41 -36.31 -7.65
CA GLN A 297 24.27 -36.11 -8.81
C GLN A 297 25.48 -37.04 -8.82
N VAL A 298 25.77 -37.71 -7.69
CA VAL A 298 26.89 -38.66 -7.57
C VAL A 298 26.39 -40.09 -7.74
N GLU A 299 27.08 -40.89 -8.53
CA GLU A 299 26.77 -42.31 -8.73
C GLU A 299 26.85 -43.08 -7.39
N ARG A 300 25.91 -43.98 -7.12
CA ARG A 300 25.86 -44.73 -5.86
C ARG A 300 27.10 -45.59 -5.61
N SER A 301 27.77 -46.02 -6.65
CA SER A 301 29.04 -46.78 -6.59
C SER A 301 30.19 -45.98 -5.96
N GLU A 302 30.13 -44.64 -6.05
CA GLU A 302 31.14 -43.74 -5.47
C GLU A 302 30.87 -43.33 -4.02
N TRP A 303 29.67 -43.60 -3.46
CA TRP A 303 29.27 -43.08 -2.17
C TRP A 303 30.10 -43.55 -0.98
N GLU A 304 30.73 -44.71 -1.07
CA GLU A 304 31.65 -45.21 -0.04
C GLU A 304 33.00 -44.51 -0.03
N HIS A 305 33.46 -44.05 -1.19
CA HIS A 305 34.78 -43.46 -1.38
C HIS A 305 34.79 -41.93 -1.41
N ARG A 306 33.64 -41.29 -1.61
CA ARG A 306 33.50 -39.81 -1.59
C ARG A 306 32.94 -39.33 -0.27
N THR A 307 33.38 -38.13 0.13
CA THR A 307 32.96 -37.49 1.38
C THR A 307 32.01 -36.31 1.12
N LEU A 308 31.32 -35.84 2.16
CA LEU A 308 30.47 -34.64 2.10
C LEU A 308 31.23 -33.40 1.60
N HIS A 309 32.55 -33.31 1.91
CA HIS A 309 33.37 -32.22 1.41
C HIS A 309 33.40 -32.15 -0.14
N SER A 310 33.31 -33.28 -0.81
CA SER A 310 33.38 -33.34 -2.29
C SER A 310 32.14 -32.79 -3.00
N ILE A 311 31.02 -32.69 -2.30
CA ILE A 311 29.74 -32.18 -2.83
C ILE A 311 29.25 -30.91 -2.12
N ALA A 312 29.97 -30.47 -1.08
CA ALA A 312 29.60 -29.27 -0.32
C ALA A 312 29.77 -28.01 -1.17
N ARG A 313 28.75 -27.23 -1.31
CA ARG A 313 28.79 -25.92 -1.97
C ARG A 313 29.35 -24.88 -1.02
N PRO A 314 30.40 -24.13 -1.37
CA PRO A 314 30.97 -23.09 -0.52
C PRO A 314 29.93 -22.07 -0.07
N LEU A 315 30.04 -21.58 1.18
CA LEU A 315 29.05 -20.66 1.75
C LEU A 315 28.87 -19.36 0.96
N LEU A 316 29.92 -18.88 0.30
CA LEU A 316 29.89 -17.67 -0.51
C LEU A 316 29.21 -17.87 -1.87
N GLU A 317 29.10 -19.12 -2.34
CA GLU A 317 28.43 -19.46 -3.61
C GLU A 317 26.94 -19.72 -3.46
N ILE A 318 26.47 -19.95 -2.22
CA ILE A 318 25.05 -20.14 -1.95
C ILE A 318 24.37 -18.80 -1.61
N PRO A 319 23.04 -18.68 -1.77
CA PRO A 319 22.31 -17.50 -1.35
C PRO A 319 22.46 -17.22 0.15
N HIS A 320 23.15 -16.14 0.49
CA HIS A 320 23.44 -15.79 1.88
C HIS A 320 23.25 -14.30 2.15
N ILE A 321 23.15 -13.96 3.45
CA ILE A 321 23.05 -12.59 3.94
C ILE A 321 23.71 -12.51 5.33
N SER A 322 24.32 -11.35 5.67
CA SER A 322 24.86 -11.13 7.00
C SER A 322 23.76 -10.93 8.04
N GLU A 323 23.96 -11.50 9.23
CA GLU A 323 23.04 -11.35 10.38
C GLU A 323 22.84 -9.89 10.83
N THR A 324 23.79 -9.01 10.55
CA THR A 324 23.75 -7.59 10.93
C THR A 324 22.94 -6.72 9.99
N LYS A 325 22.62 -7.23 8.79
CA LYS A 325 21.85 -6.49 7.79
C LYS A 325 20.39 -6.28 8.24
N PRO A 326 19.74 -5.19 7.80
CA PRO A 326 18.30 -5.00 8.00
C PRO A 326 17.49 -6.17 7.44
N LEU A 327 16.40 -6.52 8.11
CA LEU A 327 15.50 -7.59 7.64
C LEU A 327 14.89 -7.26 6.27
N THR A 328 14.72 -5.98 5.94
CA THR A 328 14.27 -5.51 4.62
C THR A 328 15.17 -5.98 3.48
N ASP A 329 16.49 -6.02 3.69
CA ASP A 329 17.45 -6.52 2.69
C ASP A 329 17.26 -8.01 2.43
N ALA A 330 16.97 -8.79 3.49
CA ALA A 330 16.68 -10.23 3.36
C ALA A 330 15.38 -10.46 2.58
N ILE A 331 14.32 -9.70 2.86
CA ILE A 331 13.04 -9.77 2.14
C ILE A 331 13.26 -9.44 0.67
N ARG A 332 13.98 -8.36 0.36
CA ARG A 332 14.30 -7.97 -1.01
C ARG A 332 15.02 -9.09 -1.75
N LEU A 333 16.07 -9.66 -1.15
CA LEU A 333 16.87 -10.71 -1.78
C LEU A 333 16.04 -11.98 -2.06
N LEU A 334 15.14 -12.37 -1.14
CA LEU A 334 14.22 -13.49 -1.33
C LEU A 334 13.25 -13.25 -2.50
N GLU A 335 12.73 -12.00 -2.63
CA GLU A 335 11.75 -11.65 -3.66
C GLU A 335 12.40 -11.46 -5.05
N GLU A 336 13.50 -10.71 -5.13
CA GLU A 336 14.19 -10.43 -6.41
C GLU A 336 14.76 -11.68 -7.05
N LYS A 337 15.34 -12.57 -6.24
CA LYS A 337 15.94 -13.82 -6.73
C LYS A 337 14.99 -15.01 -6.66
N GLN A 338 13.74 -14.83 -6.25
CA GLN A 338 12.73 -15.89 -6.09
C GLN A 338 13.23 -17.07 -5.26
N LEU A 339 13.97 -16.79 -4.18
CA LEU A 339 14.57 -17.80 -3.32
C LEU A 339 13.55 -18.33 -2.30
N ALA A 340 13.62 -19.61 -2.00
CA ALA A 340 12.83 -20.22 -0.93
C ALA A 340 13.43 -19.90 0.46
N ARG A 341 14.77 -19.83 0.57
CA ARG A 341 15.51 -19.67 1.83
C ARG A 341 16.84 -18.96 1.61
N LEU A 342 17.35 -18.30 2.65
CA LEU A 342 18.69 -17.72 2.73
C LEU A 342 19.48 -18.35 3.87
N THR A 343 20.79 -18.47 3.68
CA THR A 343 21.74 -18.76 4.76
C THR A 343 22.14 -17.46 5.42
N VAL A 344 22.07 -17.41 6.74
CA VAL A 344 22.48 -16.23 7.52
C VAL A 344 23.88 -16.46 8.06
N LEU A 345 24.81 -15.57 7.73
CA LEU A 345 26.20 -15.65 8.13
C LEU A 345 26.52 -14.60 9.21
N THR A 346 27.38 -15.01 10.15
CA THR A 346 28.02 -14.07 11.08
C THR A 346 29.07 -13.22 10.35
N PRO A 347 29.59 -12.13 10.97
CA PRO A 347 30.70 -11.35 10.40
C PRO A 347 32.01 -12.15 10.22
N ALA A 348 32.12 -13.34 10.84
CA ALA A 348 33.24 -14.26 10.71
C ALA A 348 32.99 -15.39 9.70
N ASP A 349 32.01 -15.22 8.81
CA ASP A 349 31.60 -16.20 7.77
C ASP A 349 31.19 -17.58 8.32
N ALA A 350 30.77 -17.63 9.59
CA ALA A 350 30.15 -18.82 10.15
C ALA A 350 28.63 -18.79 9.96
N VAL A 351 27.99 -19.97 9.90
CA VAL A 351 26.56 -20.08 9.79
C VAL A 351 25.88 -19.69 11.12
N ALA A 352 25.13 -18.59 11.12
CA ALA A 352 24.33 -18.14 12.25
C ALA A 352 22.94 -18.81 12.26
N GLY A 353 22.40 -19.08 11.08
CA GLY A 353 21.05 -19.66 10.93
C GLY A 353 20.61 -19.76 9.48
N THR A 354 19.34 -20.07 9.31
CA THR A 354 18.62 -20.00 8.05
C THR A 354 17.43 -19.08 8.19
N LEU A 355 16.94 -18.56 7.08
CA LEU A 355 15.85 -17.59 7.04
C LEU A 355 14.94 -17.85 5.84
N ASP A 356 13.67 -18.04 6.09
CA ASP A 356 12.63 -18.11 5.06
C ASP A 356 11.48 -17.13 5.32
N ARG A 357 10.46 -17.13 4.45
CA ARG A 357 9.31 -16.22 4.58
C ARG A 357 8.50 -16.45 5.85
N GLY A 358 8.41 -17.70 6.32
CA GLY A 358 7.71 -18.05 7.56
C GLY A 358 8.41 -17.46 8.79
N ASP A 359 9.75 -17.52 8.81
CA ASP A 359 10.56 -16.99 9.89
C ASP A 359 10.49 -15.46 9.97
N ILE A 360 10.47 -14.78 8.82
CA ILE A 360 10.26 -13.34 8.72
C ILE A 360 8.91 -12.96 9.32
N VAL A 361 7.84 -13.66 8.93
CA VAL A 361 6.49 -13.39 9.44
C VAL A 361 6.40 -13.67 10.96
N ARG A 362 7.05 -14.72 11.44
CA ARG A 362 7.14 -15.02 12.88
C ARG A 362 7.84 -13.89 13.65
N ALA A 363 8.99 -13.43 13.18
CA ALA A 363 9.73 -12.33 13.81
C ALA A 363 8.92 -11.02 13.81
N LEU A 364 8.28 -10.68 12.70
CA LEU A 364 7.42 -9.51 12.60
C LEU A 364 6.19 -9.60 13.52
N ALA A 365 5.53 -10.75 13.58
CA ALA A 365 4.40 -10.99 14.48
C ALA A 365 4.80 -10.82 15.95
N LYS A 366 5.98 -11.34 16.33
CA LYS A 366 6.54 -11.15 17.68
C LYS A 366 6.83 -9.68 17.98
N GLN A 367 7.45 -8.96 17.03
CA GLN A 367 7.77 -7.53 17.16
C GLN A 367 6.52 -6.65 17.33
N LEU A 368 5.43 -7.02 16.65
CA LEU A 368 4.17 -6.26 16.67
C LEU A 368 3.17 -6.78 17.73
N ASN A 369 3.55 -7.78 18.54
CA ASN A 369 2.66 -8.47 19.48
C ASN A 369 1.36 -8.97 18.81
N PHE A 370 1.47 -9.45 17.58
CA PHE A 370 0.34 -9.99 16.82
C PHE A 370 0.31 -11.51 16.93
N PRO A 371 -0.80 -12.13 17.40
CA PRO A 371 -0.88 -13.58 17.50
C PRO A 371 -0.92 -14.22 16.11
N ILE A 372 0.03 -15.09 15.82
CA ILE A 372 0.05 -15.92 14.62
C ILE A 372 0.16 -17.40 15.04
N THR A 373 -0.61 -18.26 14.39
CA THR A 373 -0.57 -19.70 14.69
C THR A 373 0.57 -20.36 13.93
N GLU A 374 1.19 -21.37 14.55
CA GLU A 374 2.26 -22.14 13.90
C GLU A 374 1.80 -22.80 12.59
N ALA A 375 0.52 -23.19 12.50
CA ALA A 375 -0.06 -23.71 11.27
C ALA A 375 0.04 -22.72 10.08
N ILE A 376 -0.16 -21.41 10.33
CA ILE A 376 -0.01 -20.39 9.30
C ILE A 376 1.47 -20.25 8.90
N ILE A 377 2.38 -20.28 9.86
CA ILE A 377 3.83 -20.23 9.58
C ILE A 377 4.26 -21.42 8.72
N GLN A 378 3.85 -22.63 9.07
CA GLN A 378 4.15 -23.83 8.30
C GLN A 378 3.58 -23.76 6.88
N LYS A 379 2.36 -23.24 6.72
CA LYS A 379 1.76 -23.04 5.40
C LYS A 379 2.61 -22.07 4.54
N ILE A 380 3.07 -20.96 5.12
CA ILE A 380 3.94 -19.99 4.44
C ILE A 380 5.27 -20.66 4.01
N LYS A 381 5.86 -21.50 4.89
CA LYS A 381 7.08 -22.25 4.58
C LYS A 381 6.89 -23.22 3.42
N GLN A 382 5.77 -23.94 3.40
CA GLN A 382 5.44 -24.91 2.35
C GLN A 382 5.11 -24.26 1.00
N GLU A 383 4.30 -23.19 1.03
CA GLU A 383 3.89 -22.46 -0.19
C GLU A 383 4.99 -21.55 -0.73
N GLY A 384 5.97 -21.18 0.10
CA GLY A 384 7.03 -20.24 -0.26
C GLY A 384 6.50 -18.83 -0.60
N ALA A 385 5.32 -18.46 -0.12
CA ALA A 385 4.63 -17.21 -0.43
C ALA A 385 4.02 -16.57 0.83
N TYR A 386 3.97 -15.24 0.85
CA TYR A 386 3.27 -14.52 1.91
C TYR A 386 1.74 -14.62 1.72
N PRO A 387 0.96 -14.59 2.82
CA PRO A 387 -0.50 -14.51 2.73
C PRO A 387 -0.96 -13.30 1.90
N ALA A 388 -2.10 -13.43 1.22
CA ALA A 388 -2.62 -12.40 0.29
C ALA A 388 -2.76 -10.97 0.90
N GLY A 389 -2.90 -10.87 2.24
CA GLY A 389 -2.96 -9.59 2.96
C GLY A 389 -1.61 -9.04 3.44
N LEU A 390 -0.49 -9.77 3.23
CA LEU A 390 0.83 -9.44 3.78
C LEU A 390 1.90 -9.49 2.68
N GLN A 391 1.82 -8.57 1.71
CA GLN A 391 2.78 -8.49 0.62
C GLN A 391 4.05 -7.74 1.07
N LEU A 392 4.92 -8.41 1.85
CA LEU A 392 6.10 -7.78 2.44
C LEU A 392 7.07 -7.23 1.39
N GLY A 393 7.22 -7.86 0.24
CA GLY A 393 8.03 -7.35 -0.87
C GLY A 393 7.58 -5.97 -1.34
N ALA A 394 6.26 -5.75 -1.52
CA ALA A 394 5.72 -4.45 -1.89
C ALA A 394 5.91 -3.40 -0.78
N ILE A 395 5.81 -3.80 0.48
CA ILE A 395 6.04 -2.93 1.64
C ILE A 395 7.51 -2.49 1.70
N VAL A 396 8.46 -3.42 1.47
CA VAL A 396 9.90 -3.10 1.43
C VAL A 396 10.22 -2.14 0.30
N GLN A 397 9.69 -2.37 -0.91
CA GLN A 397 9.84 -1.42 -2.03
C GLN A 397 9.28 -0.03 -1.70
N ALA A 398 8.17 0.05 -0.95
CA ALA A 398 7.62 1.33 -0.52
C ALA A 398 8.50 2.02 0.54
N ILE A 399 9.16 1.26 1.43
CA ILE A 399 10.13 1.80 2.41
C ILE A 399 11.35 2.39 1.69
N GLU A 400 11.90 1.70 0.70
CA GLU A 400 13.09 2.16 -0.06
C GLU A 400 12.82 3.40 -0.92
N LYS A 401 11.58 3.57 -1.38
CA LYS A 401 11.16 4.74 -2.18
C LYS A 401 10.77 5.95 -1.32
N ALA A 402 10.61 5.79 -0.02
CA ALA A 402 10.20 6.82 0.92
C ALA A 402 11.38 7.57 1.53
#